data_c61bfaab5b96e456362166a2c118b603
#
_entry.id   c61bfaab5b96e456362166a2c118b603
#
_cell.length_a   1.000
_cell.length_b   1.000
_cell.length_c   1.000
_cell.angle_alpha   90.00
_cell.angle_beta   90.00
_cell.angle_gamma   90.00
#
_symmetry.space_group_name_H-M   'P 1'
#
loop_
_entity.id
_entity.type
_entity.pdbx_description
1 polymer ?
#
loop_
_entity_poly.entity_id
_entity_poly.type
_entity_poly.pdbx_seq_one_letter_code
_entity_poly.pdbx_strand_id
1 'polypeptide(L)'
;LEKFDFSQVKSQDSYVLDLTGKIGAAARRAPTLISFSATITGRAAHAGMEPEKGINAVMIAAKALAEVKRYGRIDEETTANIGISSGGVATNVVPDLVTIQGDARSRNNEKLAAIRDEIVNTIVESTEKYGAKAVAKVEHKYSSFLVAEDSRVVALAKRSCEICSFTPDVTLTGGGSDANFINAAGVPCVILGTGMANVHTVEEYLKEEDLYNSALMVYGILVAAAE
;
A
#
# COMPACT_ATOMS: atom_id res chain seq x y z
N LEU A 1 -0.99 4.43 -13.55
CA LEU A 1 -0.42 3.74 -14.72
C LEU A 1 -1.18 2.46 -15.16
N GLU A 2 -2.15 1.97 -14.39
CA GLU A 2 -2.89 0.72 -14.68
C GLU A 2 -3.48 0.64 -16.11
N LYS A 3 -3.84 1.78 -16.70
CA LYS A 3 -4.41 1.88 -18.06
C LYS A 3 -3.41 2.38 -19.11
N PHE A 4 -2.14 2.51 -18.75
CA PHE A 4 -1.12 3.01 -19.66
C PHE A 4 -0.66 1.90 -20.63
N ASP A 5 -0.53 2.23 -21.91
CA ASP A 5 -0.03 1.31 -22.93
C ASP A 5 1.50 1.28 -22.95
N PHE A 6 2.07 0.34 -22.19
CA PHE A 6 3.51 0.16 -22.09
C PHE A 6 4.17 -0.38 -23.37
N SER A 7 3.42 -0.84 -24.37
CA SER A 7 4.00 -1.29 -25.65
C SER A 7 4.69 -0.16 -26.41
N GLN A 8 4.35 1.09 -26.09
CA GLN A 8 4.97 2.30 -26.66
C GLN A 8 6.26 2.71 -25.96
N VAL A 9 6.58 2.13 -24.80
CA VAL A 9 7.80 2.46 -24.04
C VAL A 9 8.98 1.71 -24.67
N LYS A 10 9.96 2.46 -25.14
CA LYS A 10 11.20 1.92 -25.73
C LYS A 10 12.40 2.05 -24.78
N SER A 11 12.19 2.62 -23.59
CA SER A 11 13.24 2.80 -22.60
C SER A 11 13.71 1.45 -22.06
N GLN A 12 15.01 1.33 -21.83
CA GLN A 12 15.63 0.15 -21.19
C GLN A 12 15.67 0.28 -19.65
N ASP A 13 15.56 1.50 -19.14
CA ASP A 13 15.60 1.83 -17.73
C ASP A 13 14.56 2.91 -17.42
N SER A 14 14.07 2.92 -16.20
CA SER A 14 13.09 3.89 -15.74
C SER A 14 13.34 4.29 -14.29
N TYR A 15 12.92 5.49 -13.92
CA TYR A 15 13.07 6.03 -12.57
C TYR A 15 11.77 6.74 -12.16
N VAL A 16 11.34 6.51 -10.94
CA VAL A 16 10.18 7.19 -10.34
C VAL A 16 10.68 8.01 -9.15
N LEU A 17 10.39 9.29 -9.12
CA LEU A 17 10.76 10.20 -8.04
C LEU A 17 9.65 10.21 -6.98
N ASP A 18 9.58 9.16 -6.17
CA ASP A 18 8.49 8.93 -5.22
C ASP A 18 8.95 8.16 -3.96
N LEU A 19 10.23 8.29 -3.58
CA LEU A 19 10.72 7.70 -2.35
C LEU A 19 10.92 8.79 -1.30
N THR A 20 10.36 8.58 -0.12
CA THR A 20 10.68 9.38 1.07
C THR A 20 12.14 9.18 1.46
N GLY A 21 12.75 10.23 2.03
CA GLY A 21 14.14 10.17 2.46
C GLY A 21 15.08 10.95 1.56
N LYS A 22 16.37 10.84 1.83
CA LYS A 22 17.41 11.70 1.25
C LYS A 22 17.65 11.45 -0.23
N ILE A 23 18.17 12.47 -0.91
CA ILE A 23 18.72 12.38 -2.26
C ILE A 23 19.85 11.35 -2.28
N GLY A 24 19.95 10.57 -3.36
CA GLY A 24 20.89 9.46 -3.50
C GLY A 24 20.32 8.11 -3.06
N ALA A 25 19.18 8.09 -2.38
CA ALA A 25 18.46 6.85 -2.10
C ALA A 25 17.79 6.31 -3.37
N ALA A 26 17.88 4.98 -3.59
CA ALA A 26 17.27 4.29 -4.70
C ALA A 26 16.66 2.96 -4.21
N ALA A 27 15.33 2.91 -4.12
CA ALA A 27 14.64 1.69 -3.73
C ALA A 27 14.47 0.76 -4.94
N ARG A 28 15.08 -0.43 -4.85
CA ARG A 28 15.06 -1.48 -5.88
C ARG A 28 14.06 -2.60 -5.61
N ARG A 29 13.29 -2.51 -4.53
CA ARG A 29 12.28 -3.48 -4.15
C ARG A 29 11.11 -2.79 -3.45
N ALA A 30 9.89 -3.12 -3.87
CA ALA A 30 8.65 -2.66 -3.27
C ALA A 30 7.67 -3.82 -3.05
N PRO A 31 6.67 -3.68 -2.16
CA PRO A 31 5.73 -4.75 -1.85
C PRO A 31 4.64 -4.91 -2.91
N THR A 32 3.97 -6.07 -2.88
CA THR A 32 2.61 -6.24 -3.41
C THR A 32 1.63 -5.54 -2.47
N LEU A 33 0.60 -4.89 -3.04
CA LEU A 33 -0.55 -4.36 -2.31
C LEU A 33 -1.82 -5.10 -2.72
N ILE A 34 -2.56 -5.53 -1.73
CA ILE A 34 -3.96 -5.91 -1.86
C ILE A 34 -4.83 -4.98 -1.02
N SER A 35 -6.05 -4.71 -1.46
CA SER A 35 -7.12 -4.18 -0.62
C SER A 35 -8.14 -5.25 -0.33
N PHE A 36 -8.78 -5.16 0.81
CA PHE A 36 -9.91 -6.01 1.16
C PHE A 36 -11.06 -5.19 1.71
N SER A 37 -12.27 -5.69 1.52
CA SER A 37 -13.48 -5.13 2.13
C SER A 37 -14.35 -6.26 2.65
N ALA A 38 -15.09 -6.00 3.73
CA ALA A 38 -16.11 -6.90 4.25
C ALA A 38 -17.39 -6.10 4.50
N THR A 39 -18.51 -6.60 3.96
CA THR A 39 -19.83 -6.06 4.21
C THR A 39 -20.56 -6.98 5.18
N ILE A 40 -20.88 -6.46 6.35
CA ILE A 40 -21.58 -7.17 7.42
C ILE A 40 -23.06 -6.77 7.37
N THR A 41 -23.93 -7.76 7.22
CA THR A 41 -25.39 -7.57 7.13
C THR A 41 -26.06 -8.22 8.34
N GLY A 42 -26.70 -7.39 9.13
CA GLY A 42 -27.56 -7.78 10.24
C GLY A 42 -29.04 -7.65 9.91
N ARG A 43 -29.82 -7.06 10.83
CA ARG A 43 -31.23 -6.79 10.63
C ARG A 43 -31.67 -5.54 11.39
N ALA A 44 -32.33 -4.60 10.69
CA ALA A 44 -32.83 -3.39 11.30
C ALA A 44 -34.03 -3.69 12.21
N ALA A 45 -34.19 -2.88 13.26
CA ALA A 45 -35.33 -2.87 14.15
C ALA A 45 -35.44 -1.50 14.85
N HIS A 46 -36.58 -1.19 15.43
CA HIS A 46 -36.75 0.01 16.25
C HIS A 46 -36.04 -0.19 17.60
N ALA A 47 -34.99 0.59 17.88
CA ALA A 47 -34.11 0.36 19.02
C ALA A 47 -34.79 0.49 20.40
N GLY A 48 -35.88 1.26 20.50
CA GLY A 48 -36.62 1.45 21.75
C GLY A 48 -37.90 0.59 21.89
N MET A 49 -38.40 0.00 20.79
CA MET A 49 -39.67 -0.76 20.81
C MET A 49 -39.45 -2.28 20.71
N GLU A 50 -38.59 -2.71 19.78
CA GLU A 50 -38.40 -4.13 19.46
C GLU A 50 -36.95 -4.44 19.14
N PRO A 51 -35.98 -4.03 20.01
CA PRO A 51 -34.53 -4.22 19.74
C PRO A 51 -34.16 -5.69 19.56
N GLU A 52 -34.88 -6.62 20.22
CA GLU A 52 -34.69 -8.07 20.15
C GLU A 52 -34.96 -8.66 18.76
N LYS A 53 -35.74 -7.97 17.92
CA LYS A 53 -35.94 -8.34 16.52
C LYS A 53 -34.79 -7.95 15.61
N GLY A 54 -33.92 -7.05 16.07
CA GLY A 54 -32.76 -6.58 15.33
C GLY A 54 -31.54 -7.51 15.44
N ILE A 55 -30.62 -7.35 14.50
CA ILE A 55 -29.26 -7.91 14.56
C ILE A 55 -28.32 -6.74 14.31
N ASN A 56 -27.64 -6.28 15.37
CA ASN A 56 -26.84 -5.06 15.36
C ASN A 56 -25.50 -5.28 14.65
N ALA A 57 -25.42 -4.89 13.38
CA ALA A 57 -24.23 -5.04 12.56
C ALA A 57 -23.02 -4.26 13.10
N VAL A 58 -23.22 -3.09 13.74
CA VAL A 58 -22.13 -2.27 14.32
C VAL A 58 -21.49 -3.01 15.51
N MET A 59 -22.29 -3.56 16.41
CA MET A 59 -21.75 -4.30 17.56
C MET A 59 -21.07 -5.60 17.14
N ILE A 60 -21.57 -6.25 16.10
CA ILE A 60 -20.96 -7.47 15.54
C ILE A 60 -19.65 -7.13 14.84
N ALA A 61 -19.62 -6.07 14.03
CA ALA A 61 -18.38 -5.59 13.40
C ALA A 61 -17.29 -5.26 14.43
N ALA A 62 -17.66 -4.58 15.52
CA ALA A 62 -16.72 -4.27 16.60
C ALA A 62 -16.13 -5.54 17.24
N LYS A 63 -16.95 -6.57 17.48
CA LYS A 63 -16.48 -7.87 17.99
C LYS A 63 -15.58 -8.59 17.00
N ALA A 64 -15.97 -8.63 15.70
CA ALA A 64 -15.18 -9.25 14.65
C ALA A 64 -13.79 -8.58 14.51
N LEU A 65 -13.73 -7.24 14.54
CA LEU A 65 -12.48 -6.49 14.52
C LEU A 65 -11.62 -6.75 15.75
N ALA A 66 -12.19 -6.89 16.94
CA ALA A 66 -11.46 -7.23 18.17
C ALA A 66 -10.82 -8.63 18.15
N GLU A 67 -11.34 -9.55 17.33
CA GLU A 67 -10.77 -10.88 17.13
C GLU A 67 -9.60 -10.89 16.15
N VAL A 68 -9.42 -9.85 15.29
CA VAL A 68 -8.24 -9.71 14.43
C VAL A 68 -7.01 -9.40 15.29
N LYS A 69 -6.03 -10.30 15.29
CA LYS A 69 -4.85 -10.20 16.18
C LYS A 69 -3.64 -9.59 15.51
N ARG A 70 -3.49 -9.78 14.19
CA ARG A 70 -2.33 -9.27 13.46
C ARG A 70 -2.73 -8.13 12.52
N TYR A 71 -2.31 -6.92 12.88
CA TYR A 71 -2.44 -5.69 12.08
C TYR A 71 -1.29 -4.75 12.43
N GLY A 72 -1.16 -3.66 11.68
CA GLY A 72 -0.01 -2.76 11.77
C GLY A 72 1.22 -3.40 11.12
N ARG A 73 2.37 -3.31 11.75
CA ARG A 73 3.60 -3.98 11.29
C ARG A 73 3.64 -5.41 11.79
N ILE A 74 3.51 -6.35 10.85
CA ILE A 74 3.53 -7.79 11.14
C ILE A 74 4.97 -8.30 11.27
N ASP A 75 5.83 -7.92 10.31
CA ASP A 75 7.26 -8.18 10.29
C ASP A 75 7.99 -7.11 9.46
N GLU A 76 9.28 -7.30 9.14
CA GLU A 76 10.12 -6.33 8.41
C GLU A 76 9.63 -6.04 6.99
N GLU A 77 8.82 -6.92 6.40
CA GLU A 77 8.39 -6.82 5.01
C GLU A 77 6.86 -6.84 4.82
N THR A 78 6.10 -7.05 5.93
CA THR A 78 4.64 -7.25 5.88
C THR A 78 3.93 -6.26 6.80
N THR A 79 2.93 -5.59 6.27
CA THR A 79 2.00 -4.74 7.03
C THR A 79 0.56 -5.04 6.64
N ALA A 80 -0.37 -4.81 7.57
CA ALA A 80 -1.80 -4.85 7.32
C ALA A 80 -2.52 -3.75 8.09
N ASN A 81 -3.53 -3.17 7.51
CA ASN A 81 -4.29 -2.10 8.14
C ASN A 81 -5.79 -2.27 7.90
N ILE A 82 -6.59 -1.92 8.89
CA ILE A 82 -8.02 -1.73 8.75
C ILE A 82 -8.26 -0.22 8.92
N GLY A 83 -8.42 0.46 7.79
CA GLY A 83 -8.46 1.92 7.73
C GLY A 83 -9.86 2.52 7.84
N ILE A 84 -10.90 1.76 7.46
CA ILE A 84 -12.27 2.24 7.45
C ILE A 84 -13.21 1.22 8.08
N SER A 85 -14.08 1.69 8.97
CA SER A 85 -15.26 0.97 9.46
C SER A 85 -16.41 1.96 9.50
N SER A 86 -17.46 1.72 8.72
CA SER A 86 -18.58 2.64 8.56
C SER A 86 -19.91 1.90 8.53
N GLY A 87 -20.91 2.42 9.27
CA GLY A 87 -22.26 1.83 9.30
C GLY A 87 -23.19 2.53 10.27
N GLY A 88 -24.48 2.15 10.19
CA GLY A 88 -25.56 2.78 10.94
C GLY A 88 -26.09 4.06 10.27
N VAL A 89 -27.36 4.37 10.52
CA VAL A 89 -28.09 5.50 9.89
C VAL A 89 -28.71 6.45 10.91
N ALA A 90 -29.13 5.96 12.09
CA ALA A 90 -29.76 6.73 13.15
C ALA A 90 -29.61 6.04 14.50
N THR A 91 -29.64 6.83 15.59
CA THR A 91 -29.46 6.31 16.97
C THR A 91 -30.65 5.49 17.48
N ASN A 92 -31.84 5.68 16.92
CA ASN A 92 -33.04 4.97 17.27
C ASN A 92 -33.36 3.75 16.38
N VAL A 93 -32.40 3.37 15.52
CA VAL A 93 -32.49 2.18 14.64
C VAL A 93 -31.36 1.22 14.99
N VAL A 94 -31.67 -0.06 15.18
CA VAL A 94 -30.66 -1.12 15.25
C VAL A 94 -29.98 -1.20 13.87
N PRO A 95 -28.67 -0.92 13.75
CA PRO A 95 -28.01 -0.85 12.44
C PRO A 95 -27.88 -2.24 11.82
N ASP A 96 -28.26 -2.36 10.55
CA ASP A 96 -28.27 -3.61 9.79
C ASP A 96 -27.11 -3.73 8.79
N LEU A 97 -26.30 -2.68 8.63
CA LEU A 97 -25.21 -2.68 7.65
C LEU A 97 -23.96 -2.02 8.20
N VAL A 98 -22.81 -2.68 8.01
CA VAL A 98 -21.46 -2.12 8.24
C VAL A 98 -20.55 -2.54 7.11
N THR A 99 -19.73 -1.61 6.64
CA THR A 99 -18.63 -1.88 5.71
C THR A 99 -17.30 -1.67 6.41
N ILE A 100 -16.39 -2.64 6.30
CA ILE A 100 -15.02 -2.60 6.76
C ILE A 100 -14.11 -2.59 5.53
N GLN A 101 -13.05 -1.76 5.53
CA GLN A 101 -12.07 -1.74 4.46
C GLN A 101 -10.66 -1.66 5.03
N GLY A 102 -9.75 -2.38 4.38
CA GLY A 102 -8.36 -2.43 4.76
C GLY A 102 -7.44 -2.75 3.59
N ASP A 103 -6.15 -2.72 3.87
CA ASP A 103 -5.10 -3.13 2.95
C ASP A 103 -4.08 -4.04 3.65
N ALA A 104 -3.35 -4.81 2.85
CA ALA A 104 -2.18 -5.53 3.30
C ALA A 104 -1.08 -5.44 2.24
N ARG A 105 0.16 -5.36 2.70
CA ARG A 105 1.35 -5.24 1.87
C ARG A 105 2.42 -6.19 2.33
N SER A 106 3.10 -6.82 1.38
CA SER A 106 4.30 -7.60 1.66
C SER A 106 5.22 -7.68 0.46
N ARG A 107 6.53 -7.74 0.72
CA ARG A 107 7.53 -8.12 -0.27
C ARG A 107 7.63 -9.63 -0.47
N ASN A 108 6.86 -10.41 0.31
CA ASN A 108 6.69 -11.85 0.19
C ASN A 108 5.22 -12.18 -0.03
N ASN A 109 4.89 -12.75 -1.21
CA ASN A 109 3.51 -13.00 -1.61
C ASN A 109 2.84 -14.13 -0.78
N GLU A 110 3.60 -15.10 -0.27
CA GLU A 110 3.07 -16.17 0.60
C GLU A 110 2.64 -15.60 1.96
N LYS A 111 3.47 -14.74 2.56
CA LYS A 111 3.12 -14.03 3.79
C LYS A 111 1.91 -13.10 3.58
N LEU A 112 1.86 -12.41 2.43
CA LEU A 112 0.73 -11.57 2.08
C LEU A 112 -0.57 -12.37 2.00
N ALA A 113 -0.54 -13.52 1.32
CA ALA A 113 -1.69 -14.40 1.22
C ALA A 113 -2.13 -14.89 2.61
N ALA A 114 -1.19 -15.33 3.44
CA ALA A 114 -1.49 -15.85 4.79
C ALA A 114 -2.13 -14.77 5.68
N ILE A 115 -1.60 -13.55 5.71
CA ILE A 115 -2.16 -12.47 6.54
C ILE A 115 -3.51 -11.98 6.02
N ARG A 116 -3.68 -11.90 4.70
CA ARG A 116 -4.96 -11.60 4.05
C ARG A 116 -6.03 -12.60 4.49
N ASP A 117 -5.74 -13.89 4.33
CA ASP A 117 -6.69 -14.96 4.62
C ASP A 117 -7.03 -15.00 6.12
N GLU A 118 -6.05 -14.83 6.99
CA GLU A 118 -6.28 -14.73 8.43
C GLU A 118 -7.24 -13.58 8.78
N ILE A 119 -6.99 -12.36 8.28
CA ILE A 119 -7.82 -11.20 8.61
C ILE A 119 -9.24 -11.38 8.04
N VAL A 120 -9.34 -11.74 6.76
CA VAL A 120 -10.65 -11.88 6.09
C VAL A 120 -11.48 -13.00 6.71
N ASN A 121 -10.89 -14.18 6.95
CA ASN A 121 -11.57 -15.30 7.57
C ASN A 121 -11.99 -14.98 9.00
N THR A 122 -11.12 -14.32 9.80
CA THR A 122 -11.47 -13.90 11.16
C THR A 122 -12.71 -12.99 11.15
N ILE A 123 -12.77 -12.00 10.23
CA ILE A 123 -13.92 -11.10 10.14
C ILE A 123 -15.19 -11.86 9.74
N VAL A 124 -15.11 -12.76 8.75
CA VAL A 124 -16.28 -13.53 8.27
C VAL A 124 -16.78 -14.49 9.34
N GLU A 125 -15.90 -15.35 9.86
CA GLU A 125 -16.24 -16.36 10.86
C GLU A 125 -16.79 -15.75 12.15
N SER A 126 -16.14 -14.69 12.66
CA SER A 126 -16.64 -13.95 13.81
C SER A 126 -18.02 -13.34 13.57
N THR A 127 -18.24 -12.78 12.40
CA THR A 127 -19.53 -12.19 12.03
C THR A 127 -20.62 -13.25 12.08
N GLU A 128 -20.39 -14.41 11.49
CA GLU A 128 -21.34 -15.53 11.45
C GLU A 128 -21.62 -16.11 12.85
N LYS A 129 -20.58 -16.25 13.67
CA LYS A 129 -20.66 -16.67 15.08
C LYS A 129 -21.60 -15.79 15.90
N TYR A 130 -21.67 -14.50 15.61
CA TYR A 130 -22.57 -13.53 16.27
C TYR A 130 -23.90 -13.33 15.57
N GLY A 131 -24.24 -14.15 14.56
CA GLY A 131 -25.56 -14.24 13.95
C GLY A 131 -25.85 -13.24 12.83
N ALA A 132 -24.81 -12.55 12.30
CA ALA A 132 -24.91 -11.74 11.08
C ALA A 132 -24.29 -12.48 9.88
N LYS A 133 -24.40 -11.89 8.69
CA LYS A 133 -23.76 -12.39 7.47
C LYS A 133 -22.64 -11.46 7.05
N ALA A 134 -21.53 -12.00 6.60
CA ALA A 134 -20.45 -11.23 6.01
C ALA A 134 -20.16 -11.68 4.57
N VAL A 135 -19.89 -10.71 3.71
CA VAL A 135 -19.37 -10.93 2.36
C VAL A 135 -18.08 -10.13 2.22
N ALA A 136 -16.99 -10.84 1.99
CA ALA A 136 -15.68 -10.22 1.79
C ALA A 136 -15.29 -10.19 0.30
N LYS A 137 -14.55 -9.15 -0.08
CA LYS A 137 -13.91 -9.00 -1.39
C LYS A 137 -12.45 -8.64 -1.19
N VAL A 138 -11.60 -9.20 -2.03
CA VAL A 138 -10.17 -8.89 -2.08
C VAL A 138 -9.82 -8.43 -3.50
N GLU A 139 -9.08 -7.34 -3.60
CA GLU A 139 -8.61 -6.80 -4.86
C GLU A 139 -7.09 -6.70 -4.84
N HIS A 140 -6.45 -7.23 -5.85
CA HIS A 140 -5.04 -7.01 -6.12
C HIS A 140 -4.87 -5.61 -6.74
N LYS A 141 -4.02 -4.77 -6.14
CA LYS A 141 -3.78 -3.39 -6.62
C LYS A 141 -2.54 -3.30 -7.50
N TYR A 142 -1.43 -3.86 -7.05
CA TYR A 142 -0.19 -3.99 -7.82
C TYR A 142 0.71 -5.07 -7.21
N SER A 143 1.59 -5.62 -8.05
CA SER A 143 2.57 -6.65 -7.66
C SER A 143 3.85 -6.05 -7.11
N SER A 144 4.53 -6.79 -6.24
CA SER A 144 5.90 -6.48 -5.82
C SER A 144 6.87 -6.54 -6.99
N PHE A 145 7.98 -5.83 -6.87
CA PHE A 145 9.12 -5.99 -7.76
C PHE A 145 10.42 -6.12 -6.97
N LEU A 146 11.40 -6.71 -7.63
CA LEU A 146 12.78 -6.78 -7.18
C LEU A 146 13.69 -6.58 -8.38
N VAL A 147 14.39 -5.47 -8.43
CA VAL A 147 15.44 -5.18 -9.41
C VAL A 147 16.78 -5.67 -8.86
N ALA A 148 17.56 -6.37 -9.68
CA ALA A 148 18.88 -6.85 -9.28
C ALA A 148 19.81 -5.68 -8.94
N GLU A 149 20.66 -5.85 -7.92
CA GLU A 149 21.52 -4.76 -7.44
C GLU A 149 22.64 -4.41 -8.43
N ASP A 150 23.03 -5.37 -9.27
CA ASP A 150 24.01 -5.23 -10.35
C ASP A 150 23.38 -4.81 -11.69
N SER A 151 22.09 -4.51 -11.72
CA SER A 151 21.39 -4.06 -12.92
C SER A 151 21.85 -2.68 -13.38
N ARG A 152 21.73 -2.41 -14.69
CA ARG A 152 22.10 -1.13 -15.29
C ARG A 152 21.35 0.05 -14.65
N VAL A 153 20.06 -0.08 -14.39
CA VAL A 153 19.26 0.98 -13.77
C VAL A 153 19.78 1.38 -12.38
N VAL A 154 20.24 0.40 -11.57
CA VAL A 154 20.86 0.65 -10.26
C VAL A 154 22.27 1.23 -10.43
N ALA A 155 23.07 0.73 -11.37
CA ALA A 155 24.41 1.23 -11.66
C ALA A 155 24.38 2.71 -12.09
N LEU A 156 23.45 3.09 -12.97
CA LEU A 156 23.28 4.48 -13.40
C LEU A 156 22.85 5.39 -12.25
N ALA A 157 21.98 4.92 -11.34
CA ALA A 157 21.63 5.69 -10.15
C ALA A 157 22.82 5.92 -9.21
N LYS A 158 23.66 4.89 -8.99
CA LYS A 158 24.91 5.02 -8.23
C LYS A 158 25.88 5.98 -8.92
N ARG A 159 26.07 5.85 -10.24
CA ARG A 159 26.96 6.72 -11.02
C ARG A 159 26.50 8.18 -11.01
N SER A 160 25.20 8.43 -11.07
CA SER A 160 24.63 9.77 -10.89
C SER A 160 25.01 10.39 -9.54
N CYS A 161 24.96 9.60 -8.46
CA CYS A 161 25.39 10.07 -7.14
C CYS A 161 26.88 10.50 -7.14
N GLU A 162 27.76 9.74 -7.81
CA GLU A 162 29.18 10.10 -7.94
C GLU A 162 29.35 11.42 -8.71
N ILE A 163 28.66 11.59 -9.86
CA ILE A 163 28.71 12.78 -10.69
C ILE A 163 28.25 14.02 -9.90
N CYS A 164 27.19 13.88 -9.11
CA CYS A 164 26.57 14.99 -8.37
C CYS A 164 27.05 15.13 -6.92
N SER A 165 28.02 14.33 -6.49
CA SER A 165 28.57 14.33 -5.11
C SER A 165 27.52 13.98 -4.05
N PHE A 166 26.56 13.12 -4.38
CA PHE A 166 25.62 12.52 -3.42
C PHE A 166 26.15 11.19 -2.88
N THR A 167 25.69 10.79 -1.70
CA THR A 167 25.99 9.47 -1.16
C THR A 167 24.95 8.46 -1.69
N PRO A 168 25.36 7.43 -2.45
CA PRO A 168 24.43 6.43 -2.93
C PRO A 168 23.90 5.57 -1.78
N ASP A 169 22.61 5.25 -1.81
CA ASP A 169 21.93 4.41 -0.82
C ASP A 169 20.94 3.48 -1.54
N VAL A 170 21.36 2.24 -1.82
CA VAL A 170 20.48 1.24 -2.45
C VAL A 170 19.65 0.55 -1.39
N THR A 171 18.34 0.75 -1.44
CA THR A 171 17.43 0.41 -0.36
C THR A 171 16.20 -0.36 -0.84
N LEU A 172 15.29 -0.61 0.08
CA LEU A 172 13.99 -1.26 -0.11
C LEU A 172 12.91 -0.34 0.42
N THR A 173 11.68 -0.41 -0.11
CA THR A 173 10.55 0.36 0.44
C THR A 173 9.44 -0.55 0.95
N GLY A 174 8.67 -0.04 1.91
CA GLY A 174 7.40 -0.63 2.36
C GLY A 174 6.18 -0.05 1.64
N GLY A 175 6.36 1.04 0.87
CA GLY A 175 5.34 1.65 0.02
C GLY A 175 5.41 1.14 -1.41
N GLY A 176 4.32 1.32 -2.15
CA GLY A 176 4.30 1.12 -3.60
C GLY A 176 4.25 2.45 -4.31
N SER A 177 4.61 2.44 -5.58
CA SER A 177 4.57 3.59 -6.48
C SER A 177 4.28 3.14 -7.91
N ASP A 178 4.31 4.06 -8.84
CA ASP A 178 4.21 3.76 -10.27
C ASP A 178 5.30 2.79 -10.76
N ALA A 179 6.43 2.69 -10.05
CA ALA A 179 7.48 1.73 -10.34
C ALA A 179 7.00 0.26 -10.28
N ASN A 180 5.97 -0.05 -9.50
CA ASN A 180 5.37 -1.38 -9.46
C ASN A 180 4.75 -1.75 -10.82
N PHE A 181 4.03 -0.83 -11.45
CA PHE A 181 3.41 -1.04 -12.77
C PHE A 181 4.45 -1.09 -13.88
N ILE A 182 5.46 -0.23 -13.83
CA ILE A 182 6.54 -0.16 -14.80
C ILE A 182 7.34 -1.46 -14.80
N ASN A 183 7.76 -1.95 -13.62
CA ASN A 183 8.44 -3.24 -13.49
C ASN A 183 7.57 -4.42 -13.92
N ALA A 184 6.26 -4.40 -13.60
CA ALA A 184 5.33 -5.42 -14.05
C ALA A 184 5.18 -5.46 -15.58
N ALA A 185 5.39 -4.34 -16.26
CA ALA A 185 5.42 -4.24 -17.71
C ALA A 185 6.77 -4.65 -18.34
N GLY A 186 7.76 -5.07 -17.53
CA GLY A 186 9.05 -5.55 -17.97
C GLY A 186 10.12 -4.48 -18.20
N VAL A 187 9.86 -3.23 -17.79
CA VAL A 187 10.86 -2.15 -17.83
C VAL A 187 11.50 -2.03 -16.45
N PRO A 188 12.82 -2.29 -16.29
CA PRO A 188 13.50 -2.12 -15.01
C PRO A 188 13.34 -0.71 -14.45
N CYS A 189 12.83 -0.58 -13.23
CA CYS A 189 12.55 0.70 -12.60
C CYS A 189 12.93 0.69 -11.12
N VAL A 190 13.61 1.76 -10.68
CA VAL A 190 13.88 2.03 -9.26
C VAL A 190 13.20 3.32 -8.83
N ILE A 191 12.91 3.43 -7.53
CA ILE A 191 12.26 4.61 -6.96
C ILE A 191 13.36 5.47 -6.31
N LEU A 192 13.47 6.73 -6.72
CA LEU A 192 14.49 7.66 -6.24
C LEU A 192 13.98 8.49 -5.06
N GLY A 193 14.87 8.70 -4.08
CA GLY A 193 14.65 9.60 -2.95
C GLY A 193 14.58 11.06 -3.40
N THR A 194 13.58 11.77 -2.91
CA THR A 194 13.30 13.17 -3.29
C THR A 194 13.42 14.15 -2.13
N GLY A 195 13.68 13.68 -0.91
CA GLY A 195 13.68 14.54 0.27
C GLY A 195 12.29 14.77 0.87
N MET A 196 11.24 14.19 0.31
CA MET A 196 9.87 14.28 0.86
C MET A 196 9.83 13.80 2.32
N ALA A 197 9.12 14.53 3.15
CA ALA A 197 8.92 14.20 4.55
C ALA A 197 7.45 14.37 4.96
N ASN A 198 7.03 13.64 5.99
CA ASN A 198 5.67 13.62 6.54
C ASN A 198 4.59 13.33 5.49
N VAL A 199 4.89 12.48 4.50
CA VAL A 199 3.98 12.15 3.39
C VAL A 199 2.63 11.65 3.89
N HIS A 200 1.55 12.01 3.17
CA HIS A 200 0.16 11.73 3.49
C HIS A 200 -0.37 12.41 4.76
N THR A 201 0.29 13.47 5.23
CA THR A 201 -0.19 14.31 6.33
C THR A 201 -0.35 15.76 5.90
N VAL A 202 -1.03 16.57 6.72
CA VAL A 202 -1.14 18.03 6.48
C VAL A 202 0.19 18.75 6.72
N GLU A 203 1.19 18.08 7.26
CA GLU A 203 2.53 18.57 7.50
C GLU A 203 3.53 18.10 6.45
N GLU A 204 3.05 17.53 5.35
CA GLU A 204 3.90 17.11 4.23
C GLU A 204 4.66 18.28 3.65
N TYR A 205 5.95 18.12 3.46
CA TYR A 205 6.80 19.14 2.86
C TYR A 205 7.95 18.55 2.03
N LEU A 206 8.46 19.39 1.14
CA LEU A 206 9.70 19.20 0.40
C LEU A 206 10.53 20.47 0.55
N LYS A 207 11.81 20.33 0.93
CA LYS A 207 12.72 21.48 0.97
C LYS A 207 13.08 21.91 -0.45
N GLU A 208 13.23 23.22 -0.66
CA GLU A 208 13.64 23.77 -1.97
C GLU A 208 14.99 23.19 -2.44
N GLU A 209 15.95 23.03 -1.53
CA GLU A 209 17.22 22.38 -1.80
C GLU A 209 17.06 20.93 -2.29
N ASP A 210 16.15 20.16 -1.68
CA ASP A 210 15.92 18.77 -2.06
C ASP A 210 15.22 18.68 -3.44
N LEU A 211 14.35 19.63 -3.75
CA LEU A 211 13.75 19.73 -5.10
C LEU A 211 14.84 19.97 -6.17
N TYR A 212 15.74 20.92 -5.91
CA TYR A 212 16.90 21.18 -6.79
C TYR A 212 17.81 19.95 -6.92
N ASN A 213 18.15 19.31 -5.81
CA ASN A 213 19.01 18.13 -5.78
C ASN A 213 18.35 16.92 -6.47
N SER A 214 17.02 16.79 -6.41
CA SER A 214 16.28 15.79 -7.20
C SER A 214 16.48 15.99 -8.70
N ALA A 215 16.41 17.23 -9.17
CA ALA A 215 16.68 17.55 -10.56
C ALA A 215 18.12 17.26 -10.98
N LEU A 216 19.10 17.55 -10.10
CA LEU A 216 20.51 17.19 -10.32
C LEU A 216 20.70 15.67 -10.39
N MET A 217 20.02 14.90 -9.54
CA MET A 217 20.05 13.44 -9.58
C MET A 217 19.58 12.90 -10.93
N VAL A 218 18.49 13.44 -11.48
CA VAL A 218 17.99 13.07 -12.82
C VAL A 218 19.00 13.47 -13.91
N TYR A 219 19.55 14.69 -13.83
CA TYR A 219 20.60 15.14 -14.76
C TYR A 219 21.81 14.21 -14.74
N GLY A 220 22.30 13.84 -13.55
CA GLY A 220 23.42 12.90 -13.41
C GLY A 220 23.12 11.52 -14.01
N ILE A 221 21.88 11.01 -13.93
CA ILE A 221 21.47 9.77 -14.60
C ILE A 221 21.57 9.91 -16.12
N LEU A 222 21.11 11.04 -16.69
CA LEU A 222 21.19 11.28 -18.14
C LEU A 222 22.65 11.36 -18.61
N VAL A 223 23.51 12.00 -17.85
CA VAL A 223 24.96 12.06 -18.14
C VAL A 223 25.58 10.66 -18.07
N ALA A 224 25.33 9.91 -17.00
CA ALA A 224 25.81 8.54 -16.82
C ALA A 224 25.32 7.59 -17.93
N ALA A 225 24.11 7.80 -18.43
CA ALA A 225 23.55 6.97 -19.51
C ALA A 225 24.15 7.28 -20.89
N ALA A 226 24.81 8.45 -21.05
CA ALA A 226 25.48 8.88 -22.27
C ALA A 226 26.97 8.50 -22.32
N GLU A 227 27.57 8.09 -21.18
CA GLU A 227 28.94 7.53 -21.09
C GLU A 227 28.98 6.11 -21.70
#